data_6bae8606d6399f89a4d0d167f11bce9d
#
_entry.id   6bae8606d6399f89a4d0d167f11bce9d
#
_cell.length_a   1.000
_cell.length_b   1.000
_cell.length_c   1.000
_cell.angle_alpha   90.00
_cell.angle_beta   90.00
_cell.angle_gamma   90.00
#
_symmetry.space_group_name_H-M   'P 1'
#
loop_
_entity.id
_entity.type
_entity.pdbx_description
1 polymer ?
#
loop_
_entity_poly.entity_id
_entity_poly.type
_entity_poly.pdbx_seq_one_letter_code
_entity_poly.pdbx_strand_id
1 'polypeptide(L)'
;MSHGRDTGRMTVLPGSHHGRSQHPYAEAMSKIYAVEYHYVTDKDEEMAAVRPSHRAFNGRLADEGRLLAAGPYVGTHDALIVVRAEDEAGALALLEDDPFQQAGFISERIPREWNPVIGVLA
;
A
#
# COMPACT_ATOMS: atom_id res chain seq x y z
N MET A 1 -1.00 18.08 -6.73
CA MET A 1 -1.64 18.46 -7.37
C MET A 1 -1.19 18.60 -7.54
N SER A 2 -1.25 17.80 -7.04
CA SER A 2 -1.69 17.91 -7.52
C SER A 2 -1.08 17.76 -7.51
N HIS A 3 -1.03 17.12 -7.05
CA HIS A 3 -1.39 17.17 -7.61
C HIS A 3 -0.92 17.05 -7.77
N GLY A 4 -0.63 16.27 -7.35
CA GLY A 4 -1.16 16.41 -8.10
C GLY A 4 -0.76 16.37 -8.28
N ARG A 5 -0.75 15.94 -8.16
CA ARG A 5 -1.23 16.15 -8.75
C ARG A 5 -1.32 16.29 -9.22
N ASP A 6 -1.11 15.38 -8.94
CA ASP A 6 -1.86 15.70 -9.81
C ASP A 6 -1.55 15.67 -9.96
N THR A 7 -1.42 15.09 -9.79
CA THR A 7 -1.96 15.32 -10.30
C THR A 7 -1.97 15.28 -10.64
N GLY A 8 -1.77 14.65 -10.37
CA GLY A 8 -2.55 14.84 -11.00
C GLY A 8 -2.68 14.84 -11.12
N ARG A 9 -3.00 14.38 -10.85
CA ARG A 9 -3.72 14.62 -11.25
C ARG A 9 -4.25 14.86 -11.27
N MET A 10 -4.10 14.48 -11.11
CA MET A 10 -5.04 14.82 -11.41
C MET A 10 -5.48 15.09 -11.36
N THR A 11 -5.66 14.85 -11.29
CA THR A 11 -6.57 15.28 -11.41
C THR A 11 -7.07 15.43 -11.32
N VAL A 12 -7.50 15.32 -11.31
CA VAL A 12 -8.54 15.69 -11.35
C VAL A 12 -9.01 15.83 -11.48
N LEU A 13 -9.65 15.66 -11.55
CA LEU A 13 -10.64 16.01 -11.67
C LEU A 13 -11.26 16.23 -11.34
N PRO A 14 -11.79 16.18 -11.33
CA PRO A 14 -12.61 16.44 -10.85
C PRO A 14 -13.09 16.27 -10.50
N GLY A 15 -13.28 15.98 -10.37
CA GLY A 15 -14.00 15.91 -9.99
C GLY A 15 -14.00 15.53 -9.45
N SER A 16 -13.98 15.37 -9.40
CA SER A 16 -14.36 15.17 -8.99
C SER A 16 -14.11 14.85 -8.44
N HIS A 17 -14.17 14.41 -8.34
CA HIS A 17 -14.39 14.18 -8.05
C HIS A 17 -14.19 13.84 -7.67
N HIS A 18 -14.16 13.47 -7.57
CA HIS A 18 -14.16 13.12 -7.34
C HIS A 18 -14.01 12.60 -7.47
N GLY A 19 -13.90 12.87 -7.31
CA GLY A 19 -13.78 12.28 -7.87
C GLY A 19 -13.69 10.95 -7.75
N ARG A 20 -14.23 10.58 -7.33
CA ARG A 20 -14.47 9.20 -7.20
C ARG A 20 -14.22 8.45 -8.48
N SER A 21 -13.52 7.36 -8.39
CA SER A 21 -13.17 6.53 -9.52
C SER A 21 -14.39 5.90 -10.16
N GLN A 22 -14.41 5.88 -11.50
CA GLN A 22 -15.41 5.15 -12.26
C GLN A 22 -14.90 3.79 -12.73
N HIS A 23 -13.75 3.42 -12.30
CA HIS A 23 -13.08 2.20 -12.71
C HIS A 23 -13.78 0.99 -12.08
N PRO A 24 -14.18 -0.03 -12.87
CA PRO A 24 -14.75 -1.25 -12.26
C PRO A 24 -13.81 -1.89 -11.26
N TYR A 25 -12.51 -1.82 -11.51
CA TYR A 25 -11.50 -2.32 -10.62
C TYR A 25 -11.59 -1.68 -9.23
N ALA A 26 -11.76 -0.36 -9.18
CA ALA A 26 -11.86 0.35 -7.91
C ALA A 26 -13.13 -0.05 -7.14
N GLU A 27 -14.20 -0.31 -7.88
CA GLU A 27 -15.45 -0.75 -7.24
C GLU A 27 -15.31 -2.15 -6.65
N ALA A 28 -14.68 -3.08 -7.41
CA ALA A 28 -14.49 -4.45 -6.95
C ALA A 28 -13.57 -4.51 -5.74
N MET A 29 -12.64 -3.56 -5.64
CA MET A 29 -11.66 -3.51 -4.56
C MET A 29 -11.89 -2.28 -3.70
N SER A 30 -13.13 -2.12 -3.21
CA SER A 30 -13.54 -0.93 -2.48
C SER A 30 -13.10 -0.92 -1.02
N LYS A 31 -12.77 -2.08 -0.46
CA LYS A 31 -12.36 -2.16 0.93
C LYS A 31 -10.90 -1.77 1.08
N ILE A 32 -10.59 -1.25 2.25
CA ILE A 32 -9.22 -0.83 2.56
C ILE A 32 -8.72 -1.73 3.69
N TYR A 33 -7.50 -2.22 3.53
CA TYR A 33 -6.85 -3.06 4.52
C TYR A 33 -5.58 -2.39 4.99
N ALA A 34 -5.42 -2.29 6.30
CA ALA A 34 -4.17 -1.87 6.93
C ALA A 34 -3.42 -3.15 7.28
N VAL A 35 -2.27 -3.34 6.63
CA VAL A 35 -1.46 -4.55 6.83
C VAL A 35 -0.22 -4.16 7.59
N GLU A 36 -0.10 -4.69 8.80
CA GLU A 36 1.07 -4.42 9.62
C GLU A 36 2.13 -5.46 9.32
N TYR A 37 3.35 -5.01 9.07
CA TYR A 37 4.49 -5.87 8.80
C TYR A 37 5.42 -5.86 9.99
N HIS A 38 5.84 -7.05 10.41
CA HIS A 38 6.93 -7.20 11.38
C HIS A 38 8.12 -7.78 10.64
N TYR A 39 9.22 -7.06 10.64
CA TYR A 39 10.41 -7.50 9.93
C TYR A 39 11.29 -8.36 10.84
N VAL A 40 12.05 -9.26 10.22
CA VAL A 40 13.06 -10.01 10.94
C VAL A 40 14.14 -9.05 11.44
N THR A 41 14.83 -9.46 12.50
CA THR A 41 15.99 -8.71 13.01
C THR A 41 17.26 -9.34 12.47
N ASP A 42 18.38 -8.64 12.62
CA ASP A 42 19.72 -9.14 12.23
C ASP A 42 19.89 -9.36 10.73
N LYS A 43 19.07 -8.70 9.90
CA LYS A 43 19.14 -8.80 8.44
C LYS A 43 19.20 -7.43 7.79
N ASP A 44 19.62 -6.41 8.53
CA ASP A 44 19.55 -5.02 8.05
C ASP A 44 20.33 -4.84 6.75
N GLU A 45 21.51 -5.46 6.65
CA GLU A 45 22.35 -5.34 5.47
C GLU A 45 21.69 -5.99 4.25
N GLU A 46 21.16 -7.19 4.45
CA GLU A 46 20.49 -7.91 3.36
C GLU A 46 19.23 -7.17 2.93
N MET A 47 18.48 -6.62 3.90
CA MET A 47 17.29 -5.84 3.59
C MET A 47 17.65 -4.58 2.82
N ALA A 48 18.74 -3.91 3.19
CA ALA A 48 19.17 -2.71 2.49
C ALA A 48 19.46 -3.00 1.02
N ALA A 49 20.01 -4.17 0.72
CA ALA A 49 20.31 -4.55 -0.66
C ALA A 49 19.03 -4.80 -1.48
N VAL A 50 17.97 -5.28 -0.85
CA VAL A 50 16.71 -5.60 -1.52
C VAL A 50 15.73 -4.42 -1.52
N ARG A 51 15.97 -3.42 -0.66
CA ARG A 51 15.05 -2.31 -0.48
C ARG A 51 14.67 -1.56 -1.75
N PRO A 52 15.59 -1.30 -2.69
CA PRO A 52 15.17 -0.63 -3.93
C PRO A 52 14.12 -1.42 -4.70
N SER A 53 14.24 -2.75 -4.75
CA SER A 53 13.24 -3.59 -5.43
C SER A 53 11.91 -3.58 -4.68
N HIS A 54 11.97 -3.63 -3.35
CA HIS A 54 10.78 -3.53 -2.50
C HIS A 54 10.05 -2.21 -2.75
N ARG A 55 10.78 -1.10 -2.80
CA ARG A 55 10.17 0.20 -3.03
C ARG A 55 9.61 0.34 -4.43
N ALA A 56 10.26 -0.26 -5.42
CA ALA A 56 9.76 -0.26 -6.79
C ALA A 56 8.46 -1.05 -6.89
N PHE A 57 8.37 -2.18 -6.20
CA PHE A 57 7.16 -2.98 -6.17
C PHE A 57 6.00 -2.17 -5.57
N ASN A 58 6.22 -1.57 -4.39
CA ASN A 58 5.18 -0.77 -3.75
C ASN A 58 4.81 0.45 -4.59
N GLY A 59 5.79 1.06 -5.25
CA GLY A 59 5.55 2.20 -6.12
C GLY A 59 4.64 1.87 -7.29
N ARG A 60 4.81 0.68 -7.88
CA ARG A 60 3.92 0.25 -8.96
C ARG A 60 2.49 0.07 -8.47
N LEU A 61 2.32 -0.52 -7.29
CA LEU A 61 0.99 -0.68 -6.72
C LEU A 61 0.35 0.68 -6.41
N ALA A 62 1.16 1.64 -5.96
CA ALA A 62 0.67 2.98 -5.70
C ALA A 62 0.24 3.66 -6.99
N ASP A 63 1.02 3.51 -8.05
CA ASP A 63 0.68 4.09 -9.36
C ASP A 63 -0.61 3.49 -9.91
N GLU A 64 -0.88 2.24 -9.60
CA GLU A 64 -2.09 1.55 -10.03
C GLU A 64 -3.30 1.86 -9.14
N GLY A 65 -3.11 2.62 -8.07
CA GLY A 65 -4.18 2.94 -7.14
C GLY A 65 -4.52 1.82 -6.16
N ARG A 66 -3.72 0.77 -6.12
CA ARG A 66 -3.95 -0.37 -5.22
C ARG A 66 -3.34 -0.16 -3.85
N LEU A 67 -2.25 0.56 -3.77
CA LEU A 67 -1.57 0.86 -2.51
C LEU A 67 -1.77 2.34 -2.23
N LEU A 68 -2.31 2.65 -1.06
CA LEU A 68 -2.67 4.02 -0.69
C LEU A 68 -1.57 4.71 0.09
N ALA A 69 -0.85 3.95 0.91
CA ALA A 69 0.23 4.50 1.72
C ALA A 69 1.05 3.35 2.26
N ALA A 70 2.34 3.58 2.49
CA ALA A 70 3.21 2.58 3.10
C ALA A 70 4.40 3.27 3.71
N GLY A 71 4.86 2.76 4.86
CA GLY A 71 6.06 3.29 5.48
C GLY A 71 6.33 2.63 6.82
N PRO A 72 7.57 2.75 7.28
CA PRO A 72 7.94 2.18 8.57
C PRO A 72 7.45 3.05 9.72
N TYR A 73 7.17 2.40 10.84
CA TYR A 73 7.00 3.12 12.11
C TYR A 73 8.38 3.53 12.58
N VAL A 74 8.55 4.82 12.81
CA VAL A 74 9.86 5.39 13.16
C VAL A 74 10.41 4.71 14.43
N GLY A 75 11.67 4.28 14.36
CA GLY A 75 12.33 3.69 15.50
C GLY A 75 11.98 2.24 15.80
N THR A 76 11.34 1.57 14.83
CA THR A 76 10.94 0.16 15.03
C THR A 76 11.37 -0.67 13.83
N HIS A 77 11.16 -2.00 13.96
CA HIS A 77 11.32 -2.94 12.84
C HIS A 77 9.95 -3.30 12.26
N ASP A 78 8.99 -2.38 12.33
CA ASP A 78 7.63 -2.62 11.86
C ASP A 78 7.25 -1.57 10.83
N ALA A 79 6.26 -1.90 10.01
CA ALA A 79 5.78 -0.99 8.98
C ALA A 79 4.28 -1.17 8.81
N LEU A 80 3.65 -0.18 8.20
CA LEU A 80 2.24 -0.22 7.87
C LEU A 80 2.09 -0.06 6.36
N ILE A 81 1.32 -0.96 5.75
CA ILE A 81 1.01 -0.91 4.32
C ILE A 81 -0.51 -0.85 4.20
N VAL A 82 -1.02 0.17 3.51
CA VAL A 82 -2.46 0.37 3.36
C VAL A 82 -2.82 0.14 1.91
N VAL A 83 -3.68 -0.85 1.65
CA VAL A 83 -4.02 -1.28 0.29
C VAL A 83 -5.53 -1.38 0.11
N ARG A 84 -5.94 -1.39 -1.16
CA ARG A 84 -7.32 -1.69 -1.53
C ARG A 84 -7.40 -3.16 -1.91
N ALA A 85 -8.43 -3.82 -1.42
CA ALA A 85 -8.64 -5.23 -1.76
C ALA A 85 -10.09 -5.59 -1.50
N GLU A 86 -10.48 -6.73 -2.02
CA GLU A 86 -11.83 -7.25 -1.89
C GLU A 86 -12.04 -7.90 -0.52
N ASP A 87 -10.99 -8.53 -0.01
CA ASP A 87 -11.03 -9.21 1.28
C ASP A 87 -9.60 -9.33 1.81
N GLU A 88 -9.50 -9.94 2.99
CA GLU A 88 -8.21 -10.10 3.67
C GLU A 88 -7.23 -10.92 2.83
N ALA A 89 -7.71 -12.03 2.27
CA ALA A 89 -6.86 -12.88 1.44
C ALA A 89 -6.37 -12.13 0.21
N GLY A 90 -7.21 -11.29 -0.38
CA GLY A 90 -6.84 -10.47 -1.52
C GLY A 90 -5.77 -9.45 -1.17
N ALA A 91 -5.86 -8.86 0.03
CA ALA A 91 -4.83 -7.91 0.47
C ALA A 91 -3.47 -8.60 0.59
N LEU A 92 -3.45 -9.79 1.20
CA LEU A 92 -2.20 -10.52 1.34
C LEU A 92 -1.67 -11.01 0.00
N ALA A 93 -2.56 -11.45 -0.89
CA ALA A 93 -2.16 -11.91 -2.23
C ALA A 93 -1.55 -10.77 -3.03
N LEU A 94 -2.09 -9.56 -2.91
CA LEU A 94 -1.56 -8.39 -3.60
C LEU A 94 -0.12 -8.12 -3.20
N LEU A 95 0.22 -8.38 -1.94
CA LEU A 95 1.54 -8.07 -1.39
C LEU A 95 2.49 -9.27 -1.42
N GLU A 96 2.03 -10.41 -1.92
CA GLU A 96 2.83 -11.64 -1.88
C GLU A 96 4.13 -11.52 -2.68
N ASP A 97 4.11 -10.80 -3.78
CA ASP A 97 5.27 -10.67 -4.66
C ASP A 97 6.23 -9.57 -4.25
N ASP A 98 5.98 -8.93 -3.11
CA ASP A 98 6.94 -7.96 -2.55
C ASP A 98 8.28 -8.65 -2.35
N PRO A 99 9.37 -8.10 -2.90
CA PRO A 99 10.71 -8.70 -2.71
C PRO A 99 11.08 -8.94 -1.25
N PHE A 100 10.61 -8.11 -0.32
CA PHE A 100 10.84 -8.36 1.11
C PHE A 100 10.12 -9.61 1.58
N GLN A 101 8.91 -9.84 1.09
CA GLN A 101 8.15 -11.04 1.44
C GLN A 101 8.82 -12.27 0.82
N GLN A 102 9.21 -12.18 -0.43
CA GLN A 102 9.84 -13.30 -1.14
C GLN A 102 11.19 -13.69 -0.53
N ALA A 103 11.90 -12.72 0.01
CA ALA A 103 13.20 -12.96 0.63
C ALA A 103 13.09 -13.47 2.06
N GLY A 104 11.89 -13.52 2.62
CA GLY A 104 11.70 -13.99 3.99
C GLY A 104 12.03 -12.95 5.05
N PHE A 105 12.03 -11.68 4.68
CA PHE A 105 12.37 -10.60 5.64
C PHE A 105 11.18 -10.15 6.48
N ILE A 106 9.96 -10.60 6.15
CA ILE A 106 8.77 -10.23 6.90
C ILE A 106 8.36 -11.44 7.72
N SER A 107 8.51 -11.34 9.04
CA SER A 107 8.22 -12.46 9.95
C SER A 107 6.73 -12.62 10.18
N GLU A 108 5.96 -11.54 10.05
CA GLU A 108 4.53 -11.59 10.30
C GLU A 108 3.83 -10.49 9.53
N ARG A 109 2.68 -10.81 8.96
CA ARG A 109 1.81 -9.84 8.29
C ARG A 109 0.44 -9.92 8.94
N ILE A 110 -0.07 -8.78 9.42
CA ILE A 110 -1.34 -8.73 10.14
C ILE A 110 -2.29 -7.82 9.36
N PRO A 111 -3.18 -8.38 8.53
CA PRO A 111 -4.15 -7.58 7.79
C PRO A 111 -5.38 -7.31 8.64
N ARG A 112 -5.89 -6.08 8.54
CA ARG A 112 -7.14 -5.70 9.18
C ARG A 112 -7.91 -4.80 8.24
N GLU A 113 -9.19 -5.06 8.09
CA GLU A 113 -10.03 -4.14 7.34
C GLU A 113 -10.10 -2.83 8.11
N TRP A 114 -9.94 -1.71 7.40
CA TRP A 114 -9.90 -0.38 8.00
C TRP A 114 -10.88 0.51 7.27
N ASN A 115 -11.68 1.23 8.02
CA ASN A 115 -12.67 2.13 7.45
C ASN A 115 -12.35 3.57 7.82
N PRO A 116 -11.47 4.24 7.06
CA PRO A 116 -11.16 5.65 7.35
C PRO A 116 -12.37 6.50 7.02
N VAL A 117 -12.87 7.22 8.01
CA VAL A 117 -14.09 8.02 7.85
C VAL A 117 -13.81 9.51 7.77
N ILE A 118 -12.60 9.94 8.10
CA ILE A 118 -12.19 11.35 8.08
C ILE A 118 -10.80 11.43 7.48
N GLY A 119 -10.59 12.37 6.57
CA GLY A 119 -9.28 12.61 6.01
C GLY A 119 -9.17 12.17 4.56
N VAL A 120 -7.92 12.17 4.06
CA VAL A 120 -7.69 11.98 2.63
C VAL A 120 -8.03 10.58 2.15
N LEU A 121 -8.09 9.59 3.05
CA LEU A 121 -8.41 8.23 2.66
C LEU A 121 -9.88 7.88 2.91
N ALA A 122 -10.64 8.81 3.47
CA ALA A 122 -12.06 8.58 3.73
C ALA A 122 -12.88 8.52 2.45
#